data_f3d696b7919f3b82e06e8ddee17fce08
#
_entry.id   f3d696b7919f3b82e06e8ddee17fce08
#
_cell.length_a   1.000
_cell.length_b   1.000
_cell.length_c   1.000
_cell.angle_alpha   90.00
_cell.angle_beta   90.00
_cell.angle_gamma   90.00
#
_symmetry.space_group_name_H-M   'P 1'
#
loop_
_entity.id
_entity.type
_entity.pdbx_description
1 polymer ?
#
loop_
_entity_poly.entity_id
_entity_poly.type
_entity_poly.pdbx_seq_one_letter_code
_entity_poly.pdbx_strand_id
1 'polypeptide(L)'
;MKNKKIDSFFDHFPPKVAEYCFQLWHDYSFDFIVSKSRDSKLGDYRFSPAKGHQVTVNHNLNPYAFLVTYIHEVAHLTTYLAHKNKVLPHGQEWKTEFYTLFEPILDEDLLPADLVKVLRAYLKNPAASSNGYQPLVDILKSFDAEPPAGTPLIELAEGAHFALKNLRFIKGKLRRTRYICKELNSGRNYLVAKNAYVLPIEIS
;
A
#
# COMPACT_ATOMS: atom_id res chain seq x y z
N MET A 1 -26.92 11.63 -17.71
CA MET A 1 -25.91 12.15 -16.78
C MET A 1 -24.98 10.99 -16.47
N LYS A 2 -23.74 10.98 -17.01
CA LYS A 2 -22.75 9.97 -16.62
C LYS A 2 -22.51 10.09 -15.12
N ASN A 3 -22.43 8.95 -14.42
CA ASN A 3 -22.30 8.93 -12.97
C ASN A 3 -20.88 9.38 -12.62
N LYS A 4 -20.69 10.60 -12.14
CA LYS A 4 -19.39 11.19 -11.78
C LYS A 4 -18.48 10.25 -10.96
N LYS A 5 -19.09 9.36 -10.16
CA LYS A 5 -18.37 8.37 -9.34
C LYS A 5 -17.75 7.25 -10.21
N ILE A 6 -18.37 6.90 -11.31
CA ILE A 6 -17.84 5.91 -12.26
C ILE A 6 -16.72 6.52 -13.10
N ASP A 7 -16.91 7.73 -13.62
CA ASP A 7 -15.88 8.39 -14.43
C ASP A 7 -14.57 8.58 -13.64
N SER A 8 -14.67 8.99 -12.35
CA SER A 8 -13.49 9.17 -11.50
C SER A 8 -12.83 7.85 -11.02
N PHE A 9 -13.50 6.69 -11.16
CA PHE A 9 -12.92 5.40 -10.79
C PHE A 9 -11.70 5.08 -11.65
N PHE A 10 -11.83 5.24 -12.96
CA PHE A 10 -10.79 4.91 -13.94
C PHE A 10 -9.52 5.73 -13.78
N ASP A 11 -9.62 6.97 -13.27
CA ASP A 11 -8.49 7.89 -13.10
C ASP A 11 -7.43 7.39 -12.10
N HIS A 12 -7.80 6.42 -11.26
CA HIS A 12 -6.91 5.91 -10.21
C HIS A 12 -6.07 4.70 -10.61
N PHE A 13 -6.39 4.06 -11.73
CA PHE A 13 -5.75 2.81 -12.15
C PHE A 13 -4.88 2.97 -13.38
N PRO A 14 -3.89 2.07 -13.60
CA PRO A 14 -3.22 2.00 -14.89
C PRO A 14 -4.26 1.74 -15.99
N PRO A 15 -4.25 2.51 -17.11
CA PRO A 15 -5.34 2.50 -18.08
C PRO A 15 -5.69 1.11 -18.64
N LYS A 16 -4.68 0.25 -18.87
CA LYS A 16 -4.85 -1.07 -19.46
C LYS A 16 -5.54 -2.10 -18.55
N VAL A 17 -5.59 -1.85 -17.24
CA VAL A 17 -6.20 -2.76 -16.24
C VAL A 17 -7.40 -2.14 -15.53
N ALA A 18 -7.71 -0.89 -15.82
CA ALA A 18 -8.80 -0.16 -15.16
C ALA A 18 -10.16 -0.81 -15.38
N GLU A 19 -10.43 -1.34 -16.59
CA GLU A 19 -11.67 -2.06 -16.90
C GLU A 19 -11.80 -3.35 -16.10
N TYR A 20 -10.72 -4.11 -15.95
CA TYR A 20 -10.71 -5.30 -15.08
C TYR A 20 -11.05 -4.94 -13.62
N CYS A 21 -10.46 -3.86 -13.09
CA CYS A 21 -10.76 -3.38 -11.74
C CYS A 21 -12.23 -2.95 -11.60
N PHE A 22 -12.79 -2.30 -12.64
CA PHE A 22 -14.18 -1.92 -12.67
C PHE A 22 -15.10 -3.15 -12.68
N GLN A 23 -14.75 -4.19 -13.45
CA GLN A 23 -15.49 -5.45 -13.47
C GLN A 23 -15.52 -6.11 -12.10
N LEU A 24 -14.40 -6.13 -11.35
CA LEU A 24 -14.38 -6.61 -9.96
C LEU A 24 -15.32 -5.83 -9.06
N TRP A 25 -15.33 -4.50 -9.19
CA TRP A 25 -16.26 -3.66 -8.42
C TRP A 25 -17.72 -4.00 -8.73
N HIS A 26 -18.04 -4.15 -10.01
CA HIS A 26 -19.40 -4.49 -10.47
C HIS A 26 -19.83 -5.87 -9.97
N ASP A 27 -19.00 -6.90 -10.15
CA ASP A 27 -19.35 -8.30 -9.88
C ASP A 27 -19.51 -8.57 -8.37
N TYR A 28 -18.67 -7.96 -7.54
CA TYR A 28 -18.74 -8.13 -6.09
C TYR A 28 -19.60 -7.08 -5.39
N SER A 29 -20.11 -6.08 -6.08
CA SER A 29 -21.11 -5.10 -5.61
C SER A 29 -20.79 -4.48 -4.24
N PHE A 30 -19.56 -4.01 -4.02
CA PHE A 30 -19.14 -3.36 -2.78
C PHE A 30 -19.18 -1.84 -2.87
N ASP A 31 -19.26 -1.15 -1.73
CA ASP A 31 -19.08 0.31 -1.68
C ASP A 31 -17.60 0.64 -1.80
N PHE A 32 -17.23 1.34 -2.89
CA PHE A 32 -15.86 1.75 -3.13
C PHE A 32 -15.63 3.22 -2.78
N ILE A 33 -14.60 3.50 -1.99
CA ILE A 33 -14.27 4.84 -1.51
C ILE A 33 -12.78 5.13 -1.70
N VAL A 34 -12.48 6.16 -2.48
CA VAL A 34 -11.16 6.79 -2.49
C VAL A 34 -11.06 7.70 -1.27
N SER A 35 -10.25 7.32 -0.30
CA SER A 35 -10.18 7.98 1.01
C SER A 35 -9.05 9.00 1.08
N LYS A 36 -9.14 9.93 2.03
CA LYS A 36 -8.00 10.79 2.38
C LYS A 36 -6.81 9.93 2.82
N SER A 37 -5.60 10.42 2.58
CA SER A 37 -4.36 9.75 2.97
C SER A 37 -4.34 9.41 4.47
N ARG A 38 -3.99 8.18 4.79
CA ARG A 38 -3.83 7.64 6.14
C ARG A 38 -2.41 7.11 6.31
N ASP A 39 -1.79 7.39 7.43
CA ASP A 39 -0.42 6.93 7.72
C ASP A 39 -0.36 5.47 8.17
N SER A 40 -1.45 4.94 8.72
CA SER A 40 -1.51 3.60 9.31
C SER A 40 -1.79 2.49 8.31
N LYS A 41 -2.41 2.81 7.17
CA LYS A 41 -2.83 1.85 6.13
C LYS A 41 -3.05 2.52 4.79
N LEU A 42 -2.82 1.77 3.70
CA LEU A 42 -3.04 2.24 2.32
C LEU A 42 -4.47 1.97 1.84
N GLY A 43 -5.04 0.85 2.26
CA GLY A 43 -6.41 0.41 1.99
C GLY A 43 -7.08 -0.14 3.24
N ASP A 44 -8.34 -0.55 3.10
CA ASP A 44 -9.12 -1.19 4.16
C ASP A 44 -10.37 -1.84 3.58
N TYR A 45 -10.55 -3.12 3.84
CA TYR A 45 -11.80 -3.83 3.62
C TYR A 45 -12.59 -3.95 4.91
N ARG A 46 -13.91 -3.78 4.82
CA ARG A 46 -14.84 -3.95 5.94
C ARG A 46 -16.13 -4.59 5.48
N PHE A 47 -16.69 -5.41 6.37
CA PHE A 47 -18.07 -5.86 6.25
C PHE A 47 -18.88 -5.35 7.45
N SER A 48 -20.08 -4.89 7.17
CA SER A 48 -21.08 -4.54 8.19
C SER A 48 -22.45 -5.06 7.74
N PRO A 49 -23.21 -5.74 8.62
CA PRO A 49 -24.57 -6.19 8.27
C PRO A 49 -25.47 -5.05 7.78
N ALA A 50 -25.30 -3.84 8.29
CA ALA A 50 -26.12 -2.68 7.94
C ALA A 50 -25.69 -1.99 6.63
N LYS A 51 -24.41 -2.09 6.24
CA LYS A 51 -23.86 -1.34 5.09
C LYS A 51 -23.29 -2.25 4.00
N GLY A 52 -23.21 -3.56 4.22
CA GLY A 52 -22.59 -4.49 3.29
C GLY A 52 -21.06 -4.41 3.29
N HIS A 53 -20.48 -4.72 2.13
CA HIS A 53 -19.04 -4.72 1.88
C HIS A 53 -18.55 -3.34 1.48
N GLN A 54 -17.43 -2.91 2.03
CA GLN A 54 -16.79 -1.65 1.68
C GLN A 54 -15.29 -1.85 1.49
N VAL A 55 -14.75 -1.31 0.41
CA VAL A 55 -13.31 -1.22 0.12
C VAL A 55 -12.91 0.25 0.06
N THR A 56 -11.85 0.60 0.76
CA THR A 56 -11.29 1.96 0.71
C THR A 56 -9.82 1.93 0.31
N VAL A 57 -9.39 2.88 -0.53
CA VAL A 57 -7.99 3.05 -0.93
C VAL A 57 -7.61 4.52 -0.78
N ASN A 58 -6.40 4.82 -0.32
CA ASN A 58 -5.92 6.19 -0.16
C ASN A 58 -5.71 6.87 -1.52
N HIS A 59 -6.16 8.13 -1.65
CA HIS A 59 -6.11 8.90 -2.89
C HIS A 59 -4.71 9.28 -3.39
N ASN A 60 -3.71 9.28 -2.51
CA ASN A 60 -2.36 9.79 -2.79
C ASN A 60 -1.37 8.70 -3.25
N LEU A 61 -1.88 7.57 -3.69
CA LEU A 61 -1.06 6.50 -4.26
C LEU A 61 -0.91 6.72 -5.77
N ASN A 62 0.27 6.39 -6.31
CA ASN A 62 0.41 6.27 -7.76
C ASN A 62 -0.46 5.13 -8.31
N PRO A 63 -0.80 5.10 -9.60
CA PRO A 63 -1.75 4.13 -10.15
C PRO A 63 -1.40 2.67 -9.88
N TYR A 64 -0.11 2.31 -9.87
CA TYR A 64 0.31 0.93 -9.62
C TYR A 64 0.24 0.55 -8.14
N ALA A 65 0.60 1.45 -7.24
CA ALA A 65 0.42 1.26 -5.80
C ALA A 65 -1.07 1.21 -5.43
N PHE A 66 -1.89 2.01 -6.12
CA PHE A 66 -3.34 1.99 -5.99
C PHE A 66 -3.93 0.64 -6.43
N LEU A 67 -3.52 0.14 -7.60
CA LEU A 67 -3.90 -1.18 -8.11
C LEU A 67 -3.57 -2.30 -7.11
N VAL A 68 -2.32 -2.37 -6.65
CA VAL A 68 -1.88 -3.41 -5.69
C VAL A 68 -2.70 -3.35 -4.41
N THR A 69 -2.95 -2.15 -3.89
CA THR A 69 -3.76 -1.95 -2.67
C THR A 69 -5.22 -2.34 -2.92
N TYR A 70 -5.79 -1.93 -4.05
CA TYR A 70 -7.17 -2.28 -4.41
C TYR A 70 -7.38 -3.79 -4.48
N ILE A 71 -6.54 -4.51 -5.23
CA ILE A 71 -6.62 -5.97 -5.35
C ILE A 71 -6.42 -6.65 -3.99
N HIS A 72 -5.54 -6.13 -3.12
CA HIS A 72 -5.35 -6.61 -1.74
C HIS A 72 -6.67 -6.55 -0.94
N GLU A 73 -7.37 -5.43 -1.00
CA GLU A 73 -8.64 -5.26 -0.27
C GLU A 73 -9.80 -6.07 -0.89
N VAL A 74 -9.81 -6.21 -2.22
CA VAL A 74 -10.77 -7.10 -2.91
C VAL A 74 -10.50 -8.56 -2.54
N ALA A 75 -9.23 -8.98 -2.37
CA ALA A 75 -8.90 -10.32 -1.90
C ALA A 75 -9.43 -10.60 -0.49
N HIS A 76 -9.45 -9.61 0.41
CA HIS A 76 -10.13 -9.75 1.70
C HIS A 76 -11.63 -9.94 1.54
N LEU A 77 -12.26 -9.23 0.61
CA LEU A 77 -13.68 -9.35 0.32
C LEU A 77 -14.01 -10.75 -0.23
N THR A 78 -13.29 -11.24 -1.25
CA THR A 78 -13.54 -12.56 -1.84
C THR A 78 -13.29 -13.69 -0.82
N THR A 79 -12.23 -13.59 -0.03
CA THR A 79 -11.97 -14.50 1.10
C THR A 79 -13.13 -14.50 2.10
N TYR A 80 -13.64 -13.33 2.46
CA TYR A 80 -14.78 -13.25 3.35
C TYR A 80 -16.06 -13.85 2.74
N LEU A 81 -16.31 -13.64 1.46
CA LEU A 81 -17.46 -14.23 0.76
C LEU A 81 -17.41 -15.77 0.81
N ALA A 82 -16.23 -16.36 0.56
CA ALA A 82 -16.03 -17.80 0.54
C ALA A 82 -16.02 -18.43 1.96
N HIS A 83 -15.35 -17.79 2.91
CA HIS A 83 -15.02 -18.42 4.20
C HIS A 83 -15.62 -17.71 5.41
N LYS A 84 -16.21 -16.51 5.26
CA LYS A 84 -16.64 -15.63 6.36
C LYS A 84 -15.46 -15.34 7.31
N ASN A 85 -15.69 -15.36 8.61
CA ASN A 85 -14.66 -15.16 9.64
C ASN A 85 -13.99 -16.47 10.11
N LYS A 86 -14.02 -17.54 9.28
CA LYS A 86 -13.51 -18.86 9.67
C LYS A 86 -12.03 -19.08 9.38
N VAL A 87 -11.40 -18.16 8.66
CA VAL A 87 -9.99 -18.23 8.25
C VAL A 87 -9.20 -17.03 8.78
N LEU A 88 -7.88 -17.20 8.86
CA LEU A 88 -7.01 -16.13 9.36
C LEU A 88 -6.87 -15.02 8.32
N PRO A 89 -6.86 -13.75 8.74
CA PRO A 89 -6.47 -12.65 7.87
C PRO A 89 -5.07 -12.90 7.28
N HIS A 90 -4.93 -12.78 5.96
CA HIS A 90 -3.71 -13.09 5.21
C HIS A 90 -3.22 -14.56 5.36
N GLY A 91 -4.13 -15.48 5.71
CA GLY A 91 -3.90 -16.91 5.68
C GLY A 91 -3.77 -17.46 4.26
N GLN A 92 -3.69 -18.80 4.12
CA GLN A 92 -3.53 -19.44 2.80
C GLN A 92 -4.69 -19.13 1.85
N GLU A 93 -5.90 -19.06 2.38
CA GLU A 93 -7.10 -18.75 1.62
C GLU A 93 -7.03 -17.36 1.02
N TRP A 94 -6.66 -16.36 1.81
CA TRP A 94 -6.46 -15.00 1.32
C TRP A 94 -5.33 -14.92 0.27
N LYS A 95 -4.23 -15.64 0.47
CA LYS A 95 -3.12 -15.68 -0.50
C LYS A 95 -3.55 -16.26 -1.84
N THR A 96 -4.39 -17.28 -1.80
CA THR A 96 -4.96 -17.89 -2.99
C THR A 96 -5.86 -16.90 -3.74
N GLU A 97 -6.78 -16.25 -3.03
CA GLU A 97 -7.66 -15.23 -3.61
C GLU A 97 -6.85 -14.06 -4.21
N PHE A 98 -5.84 -13.59 -3.48
CA PHE A 98 -4.98 -12.50 -3.93
C PHE A 98 -4.20 -12.85 -5.20
N TYR A 99 -3.67 -14.07 -5.30
CA TYR A 99 -3.05 -14.57 -6.51
C TYR A 99 -4.06 -14.67 -7.66
N THR A 100 -5.21 -15.30 -7.44
CA THR A 100 -6.27 -15.48 -8.46
C THR A 100 -6.74 -14.15 -9.04
N LEU A 101 -6.90 -13.14 -8.20
CA LEU A 101 -7.28 -11.79 -8.66
C LEU A 101 -6.18 -11.06 -9.43
N PHE A 102 -4.91 -11.40 -9.21
CA PHE A 102 -3.81 -10.82 -9.98
C PHE A 102 -3.54 -11.56 -11.29
N GLU A 103 -3.81 -12.87 -11.36
CA GLU A 103 -3.46 -13.74 -12.49
C GLU A 103 -3.87 -13.16 -13.86
N PRO A 104 -5.11 -12.64 -14.06
CA PRO A 104 -5.56 -12.10 -15.34
C PRO A 104 -4.80 -10.87 -15.83
N ILE A 105 -4.11 -10.17 -14.95
CA ILE A 105 -3.39 -8.92 -15.25
C ILE A 105 -1.88 -9.02 -15.07
N LEU A 106 -1.34 -10.21 -14.74
CA LEU A 106 0.10 -10.47 -14.65
C LEU A 106 0.71 -10.66 -16.05
N ASP A 107 0.56 -9.66 -16.89
CA ASP A 107 0.97 -9.65 -18.27
C ASP A 107 1.78 -8.37 -18.59
N GLU A 108 2.88 -8.53 -19.33
CA GLU A 108 3.77 -7.42 -19.71
C GLU A 108 3.13 -6.51 -20.77
N ASP A 109 2.10 -6.99 -21.46
CA ASP A 109 1.26 -6.14 -22.32
C ASP A 109 0.33 -5.23 -21.52
N LEU A 110 0.01 -5.57 -20.26
CA LEU A 110 -0.90 -4.84 -19.40
C LEU A 110 -0.17 -3.98 -18.36
N LEU A 111 0.92 -4.49 -17.80
CA LEU A 111 1.72 -3.83 -16.74
C LEU A 111 3.20 -3.75 -17.14
N PRO A 112 3.97 -2.80 -16.59
CA PRO A 112 5.42 -2.74 -16.83
C PRO A 112 6.12 -4.06 -16.48
N ALA A 113 7.01 -4.54 -17.36
CA ALA A 113 7.68 -5.83 -17.23
C ALA A 113 8.39 -6.04 -15.87
N ASP A 114 9.08 -5.00 -15.38
CA ASP A 114 9.74 -5.06 -14.07
C ASP A 114 8.74 -5.20 -12.93
N LEU A 115 7.57 -4.56 -13.02
CA LEU A 115 6.50 -4.72 -12.04
C LEU A 115 5.91 -6.13 -12.08
N VAL A 116 5.65 -6.67 -13.26
CA VAL A 116 5.16 -8.06 -13.44
C VAL A 116 6.14 -9.05 -12.82
N LYS A 117 7.44 -8.90 -13.08
CA LYS A 117 8.49 -9.75 -12.50
C LYS A 117 8.47 -9.73 -10.97
N VAL A 118 8.39 -8.53 -10.37
CA VAL A 118 8.37 -8.36 -8.92
C VAL A 118 7.06 -8.88 -8.32
N LEU A 119 5.91 -8.65 -8.97
CA LEU A 119 4.61 -9.17 -8.53
C LEU A 119 4.58 -10.70 -8.58
N ARG A 120 5.08 -11.34 -9.63
CA ARG A 120 5.18 -12.81 -9.72
C ARG A 120 6.01 -13.41 -8.58
N ALA A 121 7.09 -12.74 -8.18
CA ALA A 121 7.91 -13.16 -7.04
C ALA A 121 7.19 -12.95 -5.70
N TYR A 122 6.53 -11.81 -5.51
CA TYR A 122 5.79 -11.46 -4.30
C TYR A 122 4.60 -12.38 -4.06
N LEU A 123 3.83 -12.69 -5.11
CA LEU A 123 2.60 -13.49 -5.04
C LEU A 123 2.84 -14.97 -4.71
N LYS A 124 4.08 -15.47 -4.78
CA LYS A 124 4.41 -16.81 -4.29
C LYS A 124 4.18 -16.96 -2.78
N ASN A 125 4.40 -15.91 -2.01
CA ASN A 125 4.13 -15.87 -0.57
C ASN A 125 3.93 -14.42 -0.11
N PRO A 126 2.78 -13.80 -0.41
CA PRO A 126 2.55 -12.40 -0.11
C PRO A 126 2.51 -12.16 1.40
N ALA A 127 3.15 -11.07 1.82
CA ALA A 127 3.08 -10.59 3.19
C ALA A 127 1.73 -9.90 3.47
N ALA A 128 1.37 -9.82 4.74
CA ALA A 128 0.16 -9.10 5.21
C ALA A 128 0.12 -7.60 4.85
N SER A 129 1.24 -7.05 4.42
CA SER A 129 1.37 -5.69 3.92
C SER A 129 2.35 -5.68 2.77
N SER A 130 2.04 -4.95 1.70
CA SER A 130 2.97 -4.69 0.58
C SER A 130 4.29 -4.07 1.05
N ASN A 131 4.28 -3.32 2.15
CA ASN A 131 5.47 -2.77 2.79
C ASN A 131 6.39 -3.84 3.41
N GLY A 132 5.95 -5.09 3.52
CA GLY A 132 6.73 -6.22 4.04
C GLY A 132 7.71 -6.82 3.02
N TYR A 133 7.59 -6.50 1.73
CA TYR A 133 8.44 -7.01 0.66
C TYR A 133 9.13 -5.85 -0.07
N GLN A 134 10.41 -5.63 0.26
CA GLN A 134 11.17 -4.46 -0.19
C GLN A 134 11.19 -4.28 -1.71
N PRO A 135 11.42 -5.32 -2.55
CA PRO A 135 11.43 -5.14 -4.00
C PRO A 135 10.10 -4.58 -4.55
N LEU A 136 8.95 -4.94 -3.95
CA LEU A 136 7.65 -4.37 -4.35
C LEU A 136 7.53 -2.91 -3.92
N VAL A 137 8.00 -2.57 -2.72
CA VAL A 137 8.01 -1.18 -2.25
C VAL A 137 8.84 -0.30 -3.19
N ASP A 138 10.02 -0.76 -3.58
CA ASP A 138 10.95 0.02 -4.40
C ASP A 138 10.41 0.22 -5.82
N ILE A 139 9.90 -0.83 -6.46
CA ILE A 139 9.33 -0.71 -7.81
C ILE A 139 8.05 0.15 -7.80
N LEU A 140 7.17 0.03 -6.80
CA LEU A 140 5.99 0.86 -6.72
C LEU A 140 6.33 2.34 -6.53
N LYS A 141 7.35 2.65 -5.73
CA LYS A 141 7.84 4.03 -5.55
C LYS A 141 8.48 4.63 -6.81
N SER A 142 9.08 3.81 -7.66
CA SER A 142 9.65 4.32 -8.92
C SER A 142 8.62 4.90 -9.88
N PHE A 143 7.34 4.62 -9.66
CA PHE A 143 6.22 5.20 -10.42
C PHE A 143 5.62 6.45 -9.77
N ASP A 144 6.14 6.92 -8.62
CA ASP A 144 5.71 8.19 -8.05
C ASP A 144 6.13 9.35 -8.96
N ALA A 145 5.23 10.30 -9.17
CA ALA A 145 5.46 11.45 -10.07
C ALA A 145 6.63 12.33 -9.60
N GLU A 146 6.84 12.37 -8.29
CA GLU A 146 7.99 13.02 -7.66
C GLU A 146 8.63 12.04 -6.67
N PRO A 147 9.95 11.85 -6.72
CA PRO A 147 10.63 11.08 -5.70
C PRO A 147 10.37 11.73 -4.33
N PRO A 148 10.13 10.95 -3.28
CA PRO A 148 9.93 11.52 -1.96
C PRO A 148 11.11 12.43 -1.58
N ALA A 149 10.81 13.64 -1.15
CA ALA A 149 11.85 14.58 -0.71
C ALA A 149 12.67 13.99 0.45
N GLY A 150 13.98 14.10 0.37
CA GLY A 150 14.90 13.67 1.43
C GLY A 150 15.61 12.34 1.13
N THR A 151 16.13 11.73 2.18
CA THR A 151 16.95 10.51 2.15
C THR A 151 16.24 9.39 2.94
N PRO A 152 16.27 8.12 2.49
CA PRO A 152 15.79 7.00 3.29
C PRO A 152 16.50 6.96 4.65
N LEU A 153 15.74 6.80 5.74
CA LEU A 153 16.30 6.81 7.09
C LEU A 153 17.40 5.76 7.29
N ILE A 154 17.35 4.65 6.57
CA ILE A 154 18.38 3.61 6.63
C ILE A 154 19.76 4.14 6.21
N GLU A 155 19.84 5.10 5.32
CA GLU A 155 21.08 5.65 4.79
C GLU A 155 21.73 6.68 5.72
N LEU A 156 20.99 7.23 6.68
CA LEU A 156 21.56 8.11 7.69
C LEU A 156 22.39 7.30 8.71
N ALA A 157 23.43 7.90 9.29
CA ALA A 157 24.17 7.31 10.39
C ALA A 157 23.31 7.26 11.68
N GLU A 158 23.60 6.34 12.61
CA GLU A 158 23.06 6.40 13.97
C GLU A 158 23.51 7.70 14.65
N GLY A 159 22.62 8.36 15.37
CA GLY A 159 22.86 9.68 15.94
C GLY A 159 22.59 10.85 15.00
N ALA A 160 22.37 10.61 13.71
CA ALA A 160 22.03 11.68 12.76
C ALA A 160 20.72 12.36 13.14
N HIS A 161 20.68 13.68 12.94
CA HIS A 161 19.48 14.47 13.13
C HIS A 161 18.69 14.56 11.83
N PHE A 162 17.38 14.47 11.92
CA PHE A 162 16.50 14.57 10.75
C PHE A 162 15.13 15.15 11.11
N ALA A 163 14.47 15.72 10.11
CA ALA A 163 13.07 16.11 10.18
C ALA A 163 12.19 15.05 9.48
N LEU A 164 11.07 14.75 10.10
CA LEU A 164 10.01 13.95 9.50
C LEU A 164 8.68 14.63 9.82
N LYS A 165 7.96 15.05 8.77
CA LYS A 165 6.82 15.93 8.92
C LYS A 165 7.26 17.23 9.66
N ASN A 166 6.56 17.63 10.69
CA ASN A 166 6.85 18.84 11.47
C ASN A 166 7.67 18.57 12.74
N LEU A 167 8.25 17.37 12.90
CA LEU A 167 8.99 16.96 14.07
C LEU A 167 10.47 16.73 13.74
N ARG A 168 11.35 16.94 14.71
CA ARG A 168 12.80 16.71 14.59
C ARG A 168 13.20 15.55 15.48
N PHE A 169 14.09 14.70 14.97
CA PHE A 169 14.49 13.45 15.61
C PHE A 169 16.00 13.25 15.59
N ILE A 170 16.46 12.43 16.53
CA ILE A 170 17.76 11.77 16.47
C ILE A 170 17.54 10.31 16.11
N LYS A 171 18.26 9.80 15.09
CA LYS A 171 18.23 8.39 14.70
C LYS A 171 18.90 7.53 15.77
N GLY A 172 18.19 6.57 16.29
CA GLY A 172 18.72 5.56 17.21
C GLY A 172 18.84 4.18 16.56
N LYS A 173 18.83 3.14 17.37
CA LYS A 173 19.07 1.75 16.94
C LYS A 173 17.90 1.16 16.15
N LEU A 174 18.23 0.28 15.20
CA LEU A 174 17.25 -0.49 14.43
C LEU A 174 16.62 -1.58 15.31
N ARG A 175 15.29 -1.62 15.32
CA ARG A 175 14.51 -2.70 15.94
C ARG A 175 13.62 -3.36 14.87
N ARG A 176 14.04 -4.51 14.35
CA ARG A 176 13.40 -5.19 13.22
C ARG A 176 13.37 -4.32 11.95
N THR A 177 12.24 -3.72 11.65
CA THR A 177 12.01 -2.89 10.45
C THR A 177 11.89 -1.39 10.75
N ARG A 178 12.11 -0.98 12.01
CA ARG A 178 11.96 0.41 12.46
C ARG A 178 13.12 0.85 13.33
N TYR A 179 13.54 2.10 13.17
CA TYR A 179 14.49 2.73 14.09
C TYR A 179 13.76 3.31 15.30
N ILE A 180 14.35 3.18 16.48
CA ILE A 180 13.92 3.92 17.66
C ILE A 180 14.52 5.32 17.53
N CYS A 181 13.70 6.33 17.28
CA CYS A 181 14.14 7.71 17.09
C CYS A 181 13.63 8.58 18.23
N LYS A 182 14.52 9.39 18.83
CA LYS A 182 14.16 10.30 19.90
C LYS A 182 13.72 11.64 19.30
N GLU A 183 12.51 12.06 19.61
CA GLU A 183 12.00 13.38 19.21
C GLU A 183 12.64 14.46 20.10
N LEU A 184 13.13 15.53 19.48
CA LEU A 184 13.99 16.52 20.14
C LEU A 184 13.25 17.42 21.15
N ASN A 185 12.01 17.80 20.87
CA ASN A 185 11.27 18.73 21.72
C ASN A 185 10.66 18.02 22.94
N SER A 186 10.06 16.85 22.74
CA SER A 186 9.39 16.11 23.84
C SER A 186 10.29 15.09 24.52
N GLY A 187 11.42 14.73 23.91
CA GLY A 187 12.31 13.68 24.39
C GLY A 187 11.72 12.26 24.24
N ARG A 188 10.54 12.10 23.65
CA ARG A 188 9.86 10.81 23.50
C ARG A 188 10.47 9.98 22.39
N ASN A 189 10.42 8.65 22.55
CA ASN A 189 10.87 7.71 21.54
C ASN A 189 9.72 7.35 20.60
N TYR A 190 10.03 7.34 19.30
CA TYR A 190 9.14 6.94 18.21
C TYR A 190 9.77 5.82 17.41
N LEU A 191 8.94 4.95 16.87
CA LEU A 191 9.35 3.90 15.93
C LEU A 191 9.15 4.38 14.50
N VAL A 192 10.23 4.80 13.84
CA VAL A 192 10.22 5.27 12.45
C VAL A 192 10.65 4.14 11.53
N ALA A 193 9.90 3.91 10.43
CA ALA A 193 10.22 2.87 9.46
C ALA A 193 11.60 3.11 8.85
N LYS A 194 12.40 2.03 8.66
CA LYS A 194 13.78 2.13 8.12
C LYS A 194 13.84 2.80 6.75
N ASN A 195 12.80 2.64 5.94
CA ASN A 195 12.70 3.19 4.58
C ASN A 195 11.86 4.48 4.52
N ALA A 196 11.56 5.11 5.67
CA ALA A 196 10.91 6.42 5.67
C ALA A 196 11.87 7.46 5.08
N TYR A 197 11.38 8.25 4.14
CA TYR A 197 12.14 9.39 3.63
C TYR A 197 12.09 10.52 4.64
N VAL A 198 13.25 11.03 4.98
CA VAL A 198 13.44 12.06 6.01
C VAL A 198 14.37 13.15 5.49
N LEU A 199 14.24 14.35 6.01
CA LEU A 199 15.12 15.45 5.66
C LEU A 199 16.29 15.51 6.67
N PRO A 200 17.54 15.20 6.26
CA PRO A 200 18.70 15.36 7.14
C PRO A 200 18.81 16.79 7.66
N ILE A 201 19.22 16.95 8.92
CA ILE A 201 19.50 18.23 9.54
C ILE A 201 20.98 18.26 9.90
N GLU A 202 21.73 19.19 9.31
CA GLU A 202 23.09 19.46 9.74
C GLU A 202 23.07 20.19 11.08
N ILE A 203 23.89 19.71 12.01
CA ILE A 203 24.08 20.39 13.29
C ILE A 203 25.29 21.32 13.07
N SER A 204 25.02 22.61 13.07
CA SER A 204 26.05 23.63 13.08
C SER A 204 26.77 23.63 14.43
#